data_5202f03d0e9521603a5b20f003b8b7f7
#
_entry.id   5202f03d0e9521603a5b20f003b8b7f7
#
_cell.length_a   1.000
_cell.length_b   1.000
_cell.length_c   1.000
_cell.angle_alpha   90.00
_cell.angle_beta   90.00
_cell.angle_gamma   90.00
#
_symmetry.space_group_name_H-M   'P 1'
#
loop_
_entity.id
_entity.type
_entity.pdbx_description
1 polymer ?
#
loop_
_entity_poly.entity_id
_entity_poly.type
_entity_poly.pdbx_seq_one_letter_code
_entity_poly.pdbx_strand_id
1 'polypeptide(L)'
;MSAPQGVLRQASSCARKPSRIMPNASSQINDKEVDHMEKSLYSLLLSDDVVSEIDRQALRAGLSRSALVNRILAEYASIQTPEMRIDSIFRQMEDLLGSTGDLVPFFTKGQQSMTMKSSLQYKYRPTVKYAVQLYKAIDGSGRFGELTVNFRTQSRSLLDEMTGFFGYWKLLEDSLIAGSYEKGAIDYALQDGRFIRTLALPKGSAPAGDELGEAISNYVKSFDSMLKAWLSGRLDASGLAESYNQAFPQGPGV
;
A
#
# COMPACT_ATOMS: atom_id res chain seq x y z
N MET A 1 60.26 -49.61 -44.91
CA MET A 1 61.38 -48.71 -44.88
C MET A 1 61.04 -47.48 -44.08
N SER A 2 61.77 -47.30 -42.99
CA SER A 2 62.14 -46.10 -42.26
C SER A 2 61.03 -45.31 -41.53
N ALA A 3 61.03 -45.52 -40.23
CA ALA A 3 60.77 -44.44 -39.28
C ALA A 3 61.95 -43.46 -39.25
N PRO A 4 61.88 -42.28 -38.71
CA PRO A 4 62.19 -42.07 -37.29
C PRO A 4 61.30 -41.06 -36.53
N GLN A 5 61.11 -41.34 -35.22
CA GLN A 5 61.56 -40.58 -34.03
C GLN A 5 61.23 -39.07 -34.06
N GLY A 6 60.44 -38.54 -33.18
CA GLY A 6 60.52 -38.46 -31.76
C GLY A 6 60.65 -37.00 -31.40
N VAL A 7 59.84 -36.50 -30.51
CA VAL A 7 60.24 -35.52 -29.45
C VAL A 7 59.06 -35.30 -28.48
N LEU A 8 59.28 -35.73 -27.28
CA LEU A 8 58.50 -35.34 -26.07
C LEU A 8 58.62 -33.84 -25.83
N ARG A 9 57.52 -33.13 -25.65
CA ARG A 9 57.48 -31.89 -24.87
C ARG A 9 56.23 -31.84 -23.97
N GLN A 10 56.56 -31.99 -22.77
CA GLN A 10 55.95 -31.46 -21.51
C GLN A 10 54.58 -30.85 -21.56
N ALA A 11 53.71 -31.45 -20.77
CA ALA A 11 52.45 -30.91 -20.29
C ALA A 11 52.67 -29.64 -19.46
N SER A 12 52.14 -28.53 -19.91
CA SER A 12 51.93 -27.33 -19.08
C SER A 12 50.47 -27.33 -18.59
N SER A 13 50.31 -27.55 -17.31
CA SER A 13 49.08 -27.41 -16.56
C SER A 13 48.59 -25.98 -16.68
N CYS A 14 47.51 -25.78 -17.42
CA CYS A 14 46.77 -24.51 -17.41
C CYS A 14 45.56 -24.66 -16.49
N ALA A 15 45.76 -24.30 -15.24
CA ALA A 15 44.71 -24.19 -14.26
C ALA A 15 43.66 -23.16 -14.73
N ARG A 16 42.47 -23.63 -15.07
CA ARG A 16 41.29 -22.74 -15.26
C ARG A 16 40.94 -22.10 -13.94
N LYS A 17 41.12 -20.79 -13.85
CA LYS A 17 40.56 -19.95 -12.79
C LYS A 17 39.03 -20.06 -12.80
N PRO A 18 38.37 -20.22 -11.64
CA PRO A 18 36.90 -20.15 -11.60
C PRO A 18 36.43 -18.75 -11.99
N SER A 19 35.48 -18.70 -12.90
CA SER A 19 34.77 -17.49 -13.29
C SER A 19 34.16 -16.85 -12.06
N ARG A 20 34.57 -15.62 -11.79
CA ARG A 20 34.02 -14.73 -10.78
C ARG A 20 32.55 -14.48 -11.11
N ILE A 21 31.67 -15.07 -10.33
CA ILE A 21 30.23 -14.71 -10.33
C ILE A 21 30.18 -13.25 -9.88
N MET A 22 29.79 -12.39 -10.78
CA MET A 22 29.45 -10.98 -10.46
C MET A 22 28.30 -11.02 -9.47
N PRO A 23 28.37 -10.32 -8.33
CA PRO A 23 27.20 -10.15 -7.50
C PRO A 23 26.19 -9.31 -8.28
N ASN A 24 24.98 -9.82 -8.32
CA ASN A 24 23.78 -9.17 -8.82
C ASN A 24 23.76 -7.74 -8.27
N ALA A 25 23.65 -6.77 -9.17
CA ALA A 25 23.44 -5.38 -8.80
C ALA A 25 22.07 -5.26 -8.16
N SER A 26 22.04 -5.50 -6.85
CA SER A 26 20.96 -5.02 -6.01
C SER A 26 20.93 -3.51 -6.19
N SER A 27 19.87 -3.03 -6.82
CA SER A 27 19.55 -1.62 -6.91
C SER A 27 19.68 -1.01 -5.51
N GLN A 28 20.75 -0.26 -5.30
CA GLN A 28 20.82 0.70 -4.21
C GLN A 28 19.77 1.76 -4.56
N ILE A 29 18.57 1.58 -4.02
CA ILE A 29 17.58 2.64 -3.93
C ILE A 29 18.26 3.71 -3.08
N ASN A 30 18.44 4.86 -3.71
CA ASN A 30 19.03 6.04 -3.12
C ASN A 30 18.07 6.55 -2.04
N ASP A 31 18.27 6.14 -0.78
CA ASP A 31 17.53 6.55 0.42
C ASP A 31 17.85 8.02 0.79
N LYS A 32 17.75 8.93 -0.15
CA LYS A 32 17.92 10.36 0.10
C LYS A 32 16.72 11.12 -0.41
N GLU A 33 15.92 11.53 0.54
CA GLU A 33 14.81 12.48 0.61
C GLU A 33 13.47 11.86 1.02
N VAL A 34 13.50 11.12 2.11
CA VAL A 34 12.30 10.93 2.90
C VAL A 34 12.40 11.95 4.03
N ASP A 35 11.46 12.87 4.11
CA ASP A 35 11.31 13.79 5.25
C ASP A 35 10.96 12.96 6.51
N HIS A 36 11.98 12.27 7.03
CA HIS A 36 11.92 11.64 8.33
C HIS A 36 12.02 12.78 9.35
N MET A 37 10.92 13.07 10.04
CA MET A 37 11.02 13.81 11.29
C MET A 37 12.00 13.06 12.21
N GLU A 38 13.26 13.53 12.24
CA GLU A 38 14.30 12.95 13.05
C GLU A 38 13.88 13.05 14.53
N LYS A 39 13.92 11.92 15.23
CA LYS A 39 13.61 11.88 16.67
C LYS A 39 14.90 11.97 17.44
N SER A 40 15.04 13.01 18.22
CA SER A 40 16.17 13.22 19.13
C SER A 40 15.80 12.81 20.55
N LEU A 41 16.78 12.38 21.33
CA LEU A 41 16.60 12.04 22.74
C LEU A 41 16.66 13.31 23.59
N TYR A 42 15.59 13.56 24.34
CA TYR A 42 15.50 14.64 25.32
C TYR A 42 15.20 14.09 26.71
N SER A 43 15.81 14.64 27.76
CA SER A 43 15.51 14.34 29.15
C SER A 43 14.57 15.39 29.70
N LEU A 44 13.50 14.96 30.35
CA LEU A 44 12.51 15.82 31.01
C LEU A 44 12.35 15.40 32.47
N LEU A 45 12.25 16.38 33.36
CA LEU A 45 11.84 16.18 34.74
C LEU A 45 10.33 16.36 34.83
N LEU A 46 9.61 15.31 35.20
CA LEU A 46 8.16 15.31 35.37
C LEU A 46 7.82 14.82 36.78
N SER A 47 6.74 15.31 37.36
CA SER A 47 6.26 14.78 38.64
C SER A 47 5.73 13.35 38.45
N ASP A 48 5.83 12.56 39.52
CA ASP A 48 5.37 11.13 39.52
C ASP A 48 3.88 10.99 39.17
N ASP A 49 3.04 11.94 39.61
CA ASP A 49 1.63 11.97 39.30
C ASP A 49 1.39 12.15 37.80
N VAL A 50 2.12 13.03 37.13
CA VAL A 50 2.04 13.23 35.67
C VAL A 50 2.50 11.97 34.93
N VAL A 51 3.61 11.37 35.34
CA VAL A 51 4.12 10.14 34.73
C VAL A 51 3.11 9.01 34.86
N SER A 52 2.53 8.82 36.05
CA SER A 52 1.54 7.79 36.33
C SER A 52 0.27 7.96 35.47
N GLU A 53 -0.20 9.19 35.30
CA GLU A 53 -1.36 9.49 34.46
C GLU A 53 -1.07 9.27 32.98
N ILE A 54 0.11 9.70 32.50
CA ILE A 54 0.55 9.45 31.12
C ILE A 54 0.64 7.95 30.82
N ASP A 55 1.19 7.15 31.76
CA ASP A 55 1.26 5.70 31.60
C ASP A 55 -0.13 5.05 31.48
N ARG A 56 -1.06 5.50 32.32
CA ARG A 56 -2.45 5.03 32.28
C ARG A 56 -3.15 5.37 30.96
N GLN A 57 -2.92 6.58 30.46
CA GLN A 57 -3.49 7.02 29.17
C GLN A 57 -2.82 6.32 28.00
N ALA A 58 -1.50 6.15 28.01
CA ALA A 58 -0.77 5.42 26.99
C ALA A 58 -1.25 3.99 26.87
N LEU A 59 -1.43 3.30 27.99
CA LEU A 59 -1.98 1.94 28.02
C LEU A 59 -3.38 1.87 27.39
N ARG A 60 -4.27 2.81 27.76
CA ARG A 60 -5.64 2.88 27.18
C ARG A 60 -5.64 3.15 25.67
N ALA A 61 -4.68 3.96 25.21
CA ALA A 61 -4.54 4.32 23.80
C ALA A 61 -3.75 3.30 22.97
N GLY A 62 -3.18 2.26 23.62
CA GLY A 62 -2.29 1.30 22.94
C GLY A 62 -0.97 1.91 22.47
N LEU A 63 -0.52 2.99 23.10
CA LEU A 63 0.69 3.73 22.77
C LEU A 63 1.79 3.50 23.81
N SER A 64 3.06 3.73 23.42
CA SER A 64 4.14 3.88 24.38
C SER A 64 4.06 5.24 25.08
N ARG A 65 4.63 5.36 26.30
CA ARG A 65 4.75 6.65 27.01
C ARG A 65 5.34 7.74 26.13
N SER A 66 6.47 7.46 25.48
CA SER A 66 7.13 8.42 24.60
C SER A 66 6.29 8.87 23.42
N ALA A 67 5.51 7.93 22.82
CA ALA A 67 4.62 8.27 21.72
C ALA A 67 3.47 9.17 22.17
N LEU A 68 2.88 8.91 23.36
CA LEU A 68 1.84 9.78 23.92
C LEU A 68 2.38 11.17 24.29
N VAL A 69 3.53 11.24 24.96
CA VAL A 69 4.16 12.53 25.31
C VAL A 69 4.46 13.35 24.04
N ASN A 70 5.07 12.74 23.03
CA ASN A 70 5.33 13.40 21.76
C ASN A 70 4.04 13.91 21.09
N ARG A 71 2.97 13.13 21.14
CA ARG A 71 1.66 13.52 20.63
C ARG A 71 1.08 14.73 21.37
N ILE A 72 1.09 14.72 22.71
CA ILE A 72 0.60 15.81 23.54
C ILE A 72 1.38 17.09 23.24
N LEU A 73 2.71 17.00 23.17
CA LEU A 73 3.56 18.15 22.87
C LEU A 73 3.34 18.67 21.46
N ALA A 74 3.18 17.79 20.48
CA ALA A 74 2.85 18.17 19.10
C ALA A 74 1.48 18.85 19.00
N GLU A 75 0.45 18.31 19.66
CA GLU A 75 -0.88 18.92 19.74
C GLU A 75 -0.81 20.31 20.38
N TYR A 76 -0.09 20.45 21.50
CA TYR A 76 0.10 21.74 22.17
C TYR A 76 0.86 22.75 21.29
N ALA A 77 1.85 22.29 20.54
CA ALA A 77 2.64 23.13 19.63
C ALA A 77 1.96 23.34 18.26
N SER A 78 0.77 22.81 18.05
CA SER A 78 0.05 22.85 16.77
C SER A 78 0.87 22.25 15.60
N ILE A 79 1.67 21.22 15.89
CA ILE A 79 2.46 20.47 14.91
C ILE A 79 1.72 19.18 14.57
N GLN A 80 1.45 18.94 13.30
CA GLN A 80 0.87 17.68 12.84
C GLN A 80 1.97 16.64 12.60
N THR A 81 2.04 15.60 13.44
CA THR A 81 2.95 14.49 13.20
C THR A 81 2.42 13.55 12.11
N PRO A 82 3.31 12.75 11.45
CA PRO A 82 2.87 11.75 10.47
C PRO A 82 1.84 10.77 11.03
N GLU A 83 2.01 10.35 12.27
CA GLU A 83 1.06 9.47 12.96
C GLU A 83 -0.31 10.14 13.18
N MET A 84 -0.33 11.42 13.55
CA MET A 84 -1.57 12.20 13.71
C MET A 84 -2.28 12.38 12.36
N ARG A 85 -1.52 12.60 11.30
CA ARG A 85 -2.07 12.68 9.94
C ARG A 85 -2.74 11.36 9.54
N ILE A 86 -2.06 10.23 9.73
CA ILE A 86 -2.60 8.89 9.41
C ILE A 86 -3.85 8.61 10.25
N ASP A 87 -3.83 8.90 11.55
CA ASP A 87 -4.98 8.74 12.44
C ASP A 87 -6.19 9.59 11.98
N SER A 88 -5.95 10.82 11.49
CA SER A 88 -7.01 11.70 10.97
C SER A 88 -7.63 11.11 9.70
N ILE A 89 -6.81 10.69 8.75
CA ILE A 89 -7.26 10.06 7.51
C ILE A 89 -8.11 8.82 7.81
N PHE A 90 -7.65 7.94 8.69
CA PHE A 90 -8.40 6.72 9.00
C PHE A 90 -9.70 6.97 9.75
N ARG A 91 -9.80 7.97 10.62
CA ARG A 91 -11.08 8.36 11.23
C ARG A 91 -12.07 8.82 10.19
N GLN A 92 -11.64 9.68 9.30
CA GLN A 92 -12.51 10.16 8.23
C GLN A 92 -12.99 9.02 7.33
N MET A 93 -12.07 8.09 6.98
CA MET A 93 -12.45 6.88 6.25
C MET A 93 -13.45 6.03 7.03
N GLU A 94 -13.28 5.87 8.36
CA GLU A 94 -14.23 5.14 9.21
C GLU A 94 -15.62 5.77 9.18
N ASP A 95 -15.71 7.09 9.32
CA ASP A 95 -16.97 7.82 9.26
C ASP A 95 -17.66 7.69 7.90
N LEU A 96 -16.90 7.84 6.80
CA LEU A 96 -17.42 7.75 5.44
C LEU A 96 -17.83 6.32 5.05
N LEU A 97 -17.05 5.32 5.42
CA LEU A 97 -17.30 3.91 5.06
C LEU A 97 -18.36 3.27 5.96
N GLY A 98 -18.37 3.60 7.25
CA GLY A 98 -19.30 3.05 8.22
C GLY A 98 -20.76 3.44 7.94
N SER A 99 -21.00 4.57 7.29
CA SER A 99 -22.34 5.06 6.97
C SER A 99 -23.12 4.22 5.96
N THR A 100 -22.45 3.44 5.11
CA THR A 100 -23.08 2.67 4.01
C THR A 100 -23.36 1.20 4.37
N GLY A 101 -22.75 0.67 5.41
CA GLY A 101 -22.94 -0.72 5.86
C GLY A 101 -22.38 -1.81 4.95
N ASP A 102 -21.95 -1.51 3.73
CA ASP A 102 -21.41 -2.45 2.77
C ASP A 102 -19.96 -2.84 3.06
N LEU A 103 -19.19 -1.88 3.56
CA LEU A 103 -17.83 -2.02 4.01
C LEU A 103 -17.77 -1.78 5.52
N VAL A 104 -17.28 -2.75 6.26
CA VAL A 104 -17.13 -2.63 7.71
C VAL A 104 -15.68 -2.29 8.01
N PRO A 105 -15.36 -1.02 8.32
CA PRO A 105 -14.00 -0.60 8.64
C PRO A 105 -13.60 -1.08 10.04
N PHE A 106 -12.32 -1.36 10.19
CA PHE A 106 -11.70 -1.68 11.46
C PHE A 106 -10.27 -1.13 11.48
N PHE A 107 -10.02 -0.23 12.41
CA PHE A 107 -8.69 0.32 12.59
C PHE A 107 -8.36 0.52 14.07
N THR A 108 -7.08 0.47 14.41
CA THR A 108 -6.57 0.75 15.76
C THR A 108 -5.73 1.99 15.72
N LYS A 109 -6.04 2.94 16.62
CA LYS A 109 -5.31 4.21 16.75
C LYS A 109 -3.81 3.98 16.86
N GLY A 110 -3.01 4.77 16.15
CA GLY A 110 -1.54 4.66 16.14
C GLY A 110 -0.99 3.60 15.19
N GLN A 111 -1.83 2.83 14.53
CA GLN A 111 -1.40 1.90 13.47
C GLN A 111 -1.44 2.57 12.11
N GLN A 112 -0.59 2.10 11.19
CA GLN A 112 -0.49 2.62 9.82
C GLN A 112 -1.40 1.88 8.85
N SER A 113 -2.29 1.01 9.33
CA SER A 113 -3.19 0.22 8.49
C SER A 113 -4.61 0.19 9.02
N MET A 114 -5.56 0.33 8.09
CA MET A 114 -6.98 0.10 8.29
C MET A 114 -7.40 -1.13 7.50
N THR A 115 -8.27 -1.96 8.06
CA THR A 115 -8.86 -3.09 7.35
C THR A 115 -10.37 -2.91 7.22
N MET A 116 -10.92 -3.36 6.09
CA MET A 116 -12.34 -3.34 5.81
C MET A 116 -12.77 -4.72 5.30
N LYS A 117 -13.98 -5.12 5.62
CA LYS A 117 -14.56 -6.38 5.14
C LYS A 117 -15.81 -6.07 4.33
N SER A 118 -15.93 -6.75 3.20
CA SER A 118 -17.10 -6.72 2.35
C SER A 118 -17.56 -8.14 2.02
N SER A 119 -18.85 -8.37 2.02
CA SER A 119 -19.44 -9.67 1.70
C SER A 119 -19.87 -9.69 0.24
N LEU A 120 -19.43 -10.71 -0.51
CA LEU A 120 -19.86 -10.92 -1.89
C LEU A 120 -21.22 -11.62 -1.92
N GLN A 121 -22.09 -11.19 -2.82
CA GLN A 121 -23.34 -11.91 -3.17
C GLN A 121 -23.01 -13.04 -4.15
N TYR A 122 -22.29 -14.04 -3.70
CA TYR A 122 -21.87 -15.20 -4.46
C TYR A 122 -22.16 -16.47 -3.65
N LYS A 123 -22.14 -17.64 -4.30
CA LYS A 123 -22.36 -18.93 -3.62
C LYS A 123 -21.43 -19.02 -2.40
N TYR A 124 -21.99 -19.34 -1.23
CA TYR A 124 -21.32 -19.36 0.09
C TYR A 124 -20.87 -17.99 0.64
N ARG A 125 -21.28 -16.89 0.06
CA ARG A 125 -21.00 -15.50 0.52
C ARG A 125 -19.56 -15.29 0.96
N PRO A 126 -18.57 -15.48 0.06
CA PRO A 126 -17.17 -15.28 0.40
C PRO A 126 -16.95 -13.82 0.79
N THR A 127 -15.99 -13.60 1.70
CA THR A 127 -15.64 -12.26 2.17
C THR A 127 -14.38 -11.78 1.45
N VAL A 128 -14.43 -10.55 0.95
CA VAL A 128 -13.25 -9.80 0.50
C VAL A 128 -12.78 -8.94 1.65
N LYS A 129 -11.48 -8.95 1.90
CA LYS A 129 -10.83 -8.11 2.90
C LYS A 129 -9.96 -7.07 2.19
N TYR A 130 -10.27 -5.82 2.41
CA TYR A 130 -9.46 -4.68 2.00
C TYR A 130 -8.53 -4.29 3.14
N ALA A 131 -7.32 -3.87 2.82
CA ALA A 131 -6.40 -3.27 3.76
C ALA A 131 -5.75 -2.05 3.10
N VAL A 132 -5.88 -0.89 3.72
CA VAL A 132 -5.17 0.33 3.35
C VAL A 132 -4.04 0.51 4.33
N GLN A 133 -2.81 0.57 3.82
CA GLN A 133 -1.62 0.89 4.59
C GLN A 133 -1.11 2.26 4.14
N LEU A 134 -0.92 3.18 5.08
CA LEU A 134 -0.38 4.51 4.81
C LEU A 134 1.05 4.62 5.32
N TYR A 135 1.89 5.28 4.54
CA TYR A 135 3.28 5.54 4.89
C TYR A 135 3.40 6.83 5.70
N LYS A 136 4.38 6.89 6.58
CA LYS A 136 4.65 8.08 7.39
C LYS A 136 5.07 9.28 6.57
N ALA A 137 5.75 9.04 5.45
CA ALA A 137 6.15 10.04 4.49
C ALA A 137 5.63 9.72 3.10
N ILE A 138 5.44 10.77 2.30
CA ILE A 138 5.16 10.67 0.87
C ILE A 138 6.53 10.66 0.19
N ASP A 139 6.80 9.70 -0.67
CA ASP A 139 8.08 9.63 -1.37
C ASP A 139 8.17 10.62 -2.53
N GLY A 140 9.36 10.74 -3.15
CA GLY A 140 9.59 11.65 -4.28
C GLY A 140 8.75 11.37 -5.53
N SER A 141 8.10 10.21 -5.63
CA SER A 141 7.17 9.85 -6.69
C SER A 141 5.70 10.11 -6.32
N GLY A 142 5.44 10.62 -5.12
CA GLY A 142 4.09 10.87 -4.62
C GLY A 142 3.42 9.68 -3.95
N ARG A 143 4.13 8.54 -3.76
CA ARG A 143 3.57 7.36 -3.08
C ARG A 143 3.40 7.64 -1.60
N PHE A 144 2.22 7.32 -1.08
CA PHE A 144 1.90 7.52 0.33
C PHE A 144 1.28 6.30 1.01
N GLY A 145 1.04 5.22 0.25
CA GLY A 145 0.46 4.00 0.81
C GLY A 145 0.22 2.92 -0.21
N GLU A 146 -0.52 1.90 0.20
CA GLU A 146 -0.99 0.83 -0.66
C GLU A 146 -2.37 0.33 -0.24
N LEU A 147 -3.14 -0.10 -1.23
CA LEU A 147 -4.38 -0.86 -1.05
C LEU A 147 -4.10 -2.32 -1.36
N THR A 148 -4.40 -3.19 -0.42
CA THR A 148 -4.38 -4.64 -0.60
C THR A 148 -5.80 -5.18 -0.56
N VAL A 149 -6.18 -5.96 -1.57
CA VAL A 149 -7.43 -6.69 -1.63
C VAL A 149 -7.15 -8.17 -1.50
N ASN A 150 -7.60 -8.77 -0.39
CA ASN A 150 -7.40 -10.19 -0.10
C ASN A 150 -8.75 -10.93 -0.25
N PHE A 151 -8.73 -12.04 -0.95
CA PHE A 151 -9.87 -12.94 -1.04
C PHE A 151 -9.41 -14.37 -0.85
N ARG A 152 -10.19 -15.13 -0.12
CA ARG A 152 -9.92 -16.54 0.12
C ARG A 152 -11.13 -17.35 -0.37
N THR A 153 -10.90 -18.18 -1.36
CA THR A 153 -11.92 -19.08 -1.89
C THR A 153 -11.28 -20.37 -2.39
N GLN A 154 -12.03 -21.46 -2.37
CA GLN A 154 -11.65 -22.73 -3.01
C GLN A 154 -12.30 -22.88 -4.38
N SER A 155 -13.17 -21.95 -4.77
CA SER A 155 -13.83 -21.95 -6.07
C SER A 155 -12.88 -21.42 -7.14
N ARG A 156 -12.44 -22.30 -8.04
CA ARG A 156 -11.60 -21.90 -9.18
C ARG A 156 -12.28 -20.88 -10.06
N SER A 157 -13.58 -21.06 -10.37
CA SER A 157 -14.33 -20.10 -11.19
C SER A 157 -14.33 -18.70 -10.58
N LEU A 158 -14.50 -18.58 -9.25
CA LEU A 158 -14.44 -17.28 -8.58
C LEU A 158 -13.02 -16.69 -8.61
N LEU A 159 -11.98 -17.51 -8.46
CA LEU A 159 -10.60 -17.06 -8.61
C LEU A 159 -10.32 -16.50 -9.99
N ASP A 160 -10.78 -17.20 -11.03
CA ASP A 160 -10.60 -16.80 -12.43
C ASP A 160 -11.35 -15.50 -12.73
N GLU A 161 -12.60 -15.36 -12.27
CA GLU A 161 -13.39 -14.15 -12.43
C GLU A 161 -12.77 -12.94 -11.70
N MET A 162 -12.30 -13.13 -10.46
CA MET A 162 -11.63 -12.06 -9.71
C MET A 162 -10.29 -11.67 -10.36
N THR A 163 -9.53 -12.65 -10.83
CA THR A 163 -8.27 -12.40 -11.55
C THR A 163 -8.53 -11.64 -12.85
N GLY A 164 -9.58 -12.00 -13.57
CA GLY A 164 -10.05 -11.28 -14.75
C GLY A 164 -10.40 -9.83 -14.43
N PHE A 165 -11.19 -9.58 -13.39
CA PHE A 165 -11.54 -8.24 -12.94
C PHE A 165 -10.28 -7.40 -12.62
N PHE A 166 -9.33 -7.93 -11.84
CA PHE A 166 -8.11 -7.20 -11.49
C PHE A 166 -7.24 -6.91 -12.70
N GLY A 167 -7.16 -7.84 -13.65
CA GLY A 167 -6.46 -7.62 -14.91
C GLY A 167 -7.06 -6.48 -15.71
N TYR A 168 -8.38 -6.45 -15.86
CA TYR A 168 -9.10 -5.36 -16.52
C TYR A 168 -8.99 -4.04 -15.77
N TRP A 169 -9.09 -4.05 -14.43
CA TRP A 169 -8.93 -2.85 -13.61
C TRP A 169 -7.57 -2.21 -13.83
N LYS A 170 -6.51 -3.03 -13.79
CA LYS A 170 -5.15 -2.56 -14.08
C LYS A 170 -5.03 -1.94 -15.47
N LEU A 171 -5.51 -2.63 -16.52
CA LEU A 171 -5.46 -2.12 -17.88
C LEU A 171 -6.23 -0.81 -18.04
N LEU A 172 -7.35 -0.69 -17.37
CA LEU A 172 -8.18 0.51 -17.37
C LEU A 172 -7.44 1.69 -16.73
N GLU A 173 -6.88 1.50 -15.54
CA GLU A 173 -6.11 2.53 -14.86
C GLU A 173 -4.83 2.88 -15.64
N ASP A 174 -4.09 1.91 -16.16
CA ASP A 174 -2.92 2.16 -17.00
C ASP A 174 -3.27 3.03 -18.23
N SER A 175 -4.47 2.89 -18.78
CA SER A 175 -4.91 3.69 -19.93
C SER A 175 -5.45 5.06 -19.58
N LEU A 176 -6.12 5.21 -18.45
CA LEU A 176 -6.86 6.44 -18.11
C LEU A 176 -6.08 7.39 -17.20
N ILE A 177 -5.31 6.85 -16.26
CA ILE A 177 -4.72 7.67 -15.19
C ILE A 177 -3.19 7.73 -15.20
N ALA A 178 -2.50 6.86 -15.93
CA ALA A 178 -1.02 6.80 -15.91
C ALA A 178 -0.34 8.13 -16.24
N GLY A 179 -0.94 8.97 -17.08
CA GLY A 179 -0.44 10.29 -17.42
C GLY A 179 -0.49 11.32 -16.28
N SER A 180 -1.42 11.13 -15.34
CA SER A 180 -1.66 12.04 -14.21
C SER A 180 -0.72 11.83 -13.03
N TYR A 181 0.03 10.73 -13.02
CA TYR A 181 0.95 10.35 -11.93
C TYR A 181 2.41 10.36 -12.41
N GLU A 182 3.34 10.42 -11.47
CA GLU A 182 4.75 10.22 -11.79
C GLU A 182 4.96 8.80 -12.32
N LYS A 183 5.92 8.64 -13.25
CA LYS A 183 6.17 7.34 -13.88
C LYS A 183 6.52 6.29 -12.83
N GLY A 184 5.73 5.22 -12.79
CA GLY A 184 5.90 4.15 -11.83
C GLY A 184 5.39 4.46 -10.41
N ALA A 185 4.70 5.58 -10.17
CA ALA A 185 4.08 5.88 -8.88
C ALA A 185 2.95 4.89 -8.57
N ILE A 186 2.13 4.57 -9.54
CA ILE A 186 1.12 3.52 -9.43
C ILE A 186 1.74 2.21 -9.91
N ASP A 187 1.73 1.21 -9.05
CA ASP A 187 2.18 -0.16 -9.35
C ASP A 187 1.15 -1.17 -8.85
N TYR A 188 1.13 -2.33 -9.48
CA TYR A 188 0.17 -3.39 -9.20
C TYR A 188 0.88 -4.72 -9.04
N ALA A 189 0.48 -5.49 -8.03
CA ALA A 189 0.87 -6.89 -7.91
C ALA A 189 -0.37 -7.76 -7.79
N LEU A 190 -0.43 -8.81 -8.60
CA LEU A 190 -1.45 -9.86 -8.52
C LEU A 190 -0.75 -11.16 -8.14
N GLN A 191 -1.05 -11.65 -6.97
CA GLN A 191 -0.57 -12.92 -6.42
C GLN A 191 -1.78 -13.78 -6.02
N ASP A 192 -1.56 -15.03 -5.69
CA ASP A 192 -2.63 -15.97 -5.32
C ASP A 192 -3.58 -15.41 -4.25
N GLY A 193 -4.78 -15.04 -4.66
CA GLY A 193 -5.80 -14.49 -3.79
C GLY A 193 -5.53 -13.08 -3.24
N ARG A 194 -4.58 -12.34 -3.84
CA ARG A 194 -4.19 -11.00 -3.40
C ARG A 194 -3.97 -10.08 -4.58
N PHE A 195 -4.61 -8.92 -4.57
CA PHE A 195 -4.34 -7.79 -5.45
C PHE A 195 -3.79 -6.63 -4.61
N ILE A 196 -2.70 -6.04 -5.04
CA ILE A 196 -2.07 -4.89 -4.38
C ILE A 196 -2.00 -3.77 -5.41
N ARG A 197 -2.33 -2.55 -4.98
CA ARG A 197 -2.19 -1.31 -5.74
C ARG A 197 -1.53 -0.26 -4.88
N THR A 198 -0.50 0.36 -5.41
CA THR A 198 0.14 1.53 -4.76
C THR A 198 -0.81 2.72 -4.77
N LEU A 199 -0.89 3.45 -3.67
CA LEU A 199 -1.59 4.72 -3.55
C LEU A 199 -0.58 5.86 -3.71
N ALA A 200 -0.84 6.76 -4.67
CA ALA A 200 0.03 7.87 -4.96
C ALA A 200 -0.78 9.13 -5.25
N LEU A 201 -0.16 10.29 -5.07
CA LEU A 201 -0.77 11.58 -5.41
C LEU A 201 -0.60 11.89 -6.89
N PRO A 202 -1.61 12.47 -7.54
CA PRO A 202 -1.45 13.04 -8.87
C PRO A 202 -0.37 14.13 -8.88
N LYS A 203 0.28 14.34 -10.04
CA LYS A 203 1.30 15.36 -10.24
C LYS A 203 0.83 16.73 -9.81
N GLY A 204 1.63 17.41 -9.00
CA GLY A 204 1.32 18.76 -8.51
C GLY A 204 0.18 18.82 -7.48
N SER A 205 -0.33 17.69 -7.03
CA SER A 205 -1.35 17.61 -5.98
C SER A 205 -0.69 17.59 -4.61
N ALA A 206 -1.29 18.35 -3.67
CA ALA A 206 -0.91 18.36 -2.26
C ALA A 206 -2.19 18.40 -1.40
N PRO A 207 -3.00 17.33 -1.41
CA PRO A 207 -4.29 17.33 -0.75
C PRO A 207 -4.14 17.45 0.78
N ALA A 208 -5.09 18.13 1.41
CA ALA A 208 -5.25 18.09 2.85
C ALA A 208 -5.59 16.65 3.31
N GLY A 209 -5.35 16.35 4.59
CA GLY A 209 -5.61 15.02 5.13
C GLY A 209 -7.06 14.56 4.92
N ASP A 210 -8.01 15.49 5.03
CA ASP A 210 -9.45 15.22 4.84
C ASP A 210 -9.79 14.88 3.39
N GLU A 211 -9.22 15.58 2.43
CA GLU A 211 -9.40 15.28 1.00
C GLU A 211 -8.84 13.90 0.66
N LEU A 212 -7.73 13.53 1.28
CA LEU A 212 -7.10 12.23 1.06
C LEU A 212 -7.92 11.07 1.62
N GLY A 213 -8.50 11.24 2.80
CA GLY A 213 -9.40 10.25 3.40
C GLY A 213 -10.66 10.04 2.56
N GLU A 214 -11.22 11.12 2.01
CA GLU A 214 -12.36 11.05 1.10
C GLU A 214 -12.00 10.34 -0.21
N ALA A 215 -10.87 10.70 -0.84
CA ALA A 215 -10.43 10.09 -2.10
C ALA A 215 -10.20 8.58 -1.94
N ILE A 216 -9.50 8.13 -0.86
CA ILE A 216 -9.31 6.72 -0.57
C ILE A 216 -10.65 6.01 -0.33
N SER A 217 -11.55 6.62 0.44
CA SER A 217 -12.87 6.04 0.74
C SER A 217 -13.71 5.86 -0.52
N ASN A 218 -13.74 6.89 -1.37
CA ASN A 218 -14.46 6.85 -2.65
C ASN A 218 -13.86 5.81 -3.60
N TYR A 219 -12.53 5.71 -3.64
CA TYR A 219 -11.85 4.69 -4.44
C TYR A 219 -12.21 3.28 -3.99
N VAL A 220 -12.11 2.98 -2.69
CA VAL A 220 -12.42 1.65 -2.15
C VAL A 220 -13.88 1.28 -2.34
N LYS A 221 -14.82 2.23 -2.11
CA LYS A 221 -16.26 2.02 -2.35
C LYS A 221 -16.57 1.69 -3.80
N SER A 222 -16.03 2.48 -4.72
CA SER A 222 -16.25 2.31 -6.15
C SER A 222 -15.66 0.99 -6.64
N PHE A 223 -14.45 0.67 -6.19
CA PHE A 223 -13.80 -0.61 -6.48
C PHE A 223 -14.65 -1.80 -6.00
N ASP A 224 -15.11 -1.80 -4.74
CA ASP A 224 -15.94 -2.86 -4.17
C ASP A 224 -17.28 -3.00 -4.91
N SER A 225 -17.93 -1.88 -5.22
CA SER A 225 -19.19 -1.86 -5.97
C SER A 225 -19.04 -2.44 -7.37
N MET A 226 -18.02 -2.03 -8.10
CA MET A 226 -17.75 -2.52 -9.46
C MET A 226 -17.32 -3.99 -9.44
N LEU A 227 -16.51 -4.42 -8.46
CA LEU A 227 -16.17 -5.84 -8.27
C LEU A 227 -17.44 -6.70 -8.06
N LYS A 228 -18.35 -6.25 -7.19
CA LYS A 228 -19.62 -6.94 -6.93
C LYS A 228 -20.50 -7.01 -8.21
N ALA A 229 -20.55 -5.93 -8.95
CA ALA A 229 -21.32 -5.86 -10.20
C ALA A 229 -20.73 -6.77 -11.29
N TRP A 230 -19.41 -6.81 -11.43
CA TRP A 230 -18.68 -7.75 -12.30
C TRP A 230 -18.98 -9.20 -11.94
N LEU A 231 -18.77 -9.60 -10.69
CA LEU A 231 -19.00 -10.96 -10.22
C LEU A 231 -20.46 -11.42 -10.31
N SER A 232 -21.40 -10.48 -10.32
CA SER A 232 -22.83 -10.78 -10.55
C SER A 232 -23.24 -10.78 -12.03
N GLY A 233 -22.30 -10.56 -12.96
CA GLY A 233 -22.56 -10.47 -14.40
C GLY A 233 -23.33 -9.22 -14.83
N ARG A 234 -23.44 -8.20 -13.97
CA ARG A 234 -24.10 -6.91 -14.29
C ARG A 234 -23.18 -5.95 -15.03
N LEU A 235 -21.88 -6.14 -14.93
CA LEU A 235 -20.87 -5.39 -15.67
C LEU A 235 -19.99 -6.32 -16.47
N ASP A 236 -19.76 -5.95 -17.71
CA ASP A 236 -18.69 -6.47 -18.57
C ASP A 236 -17.52 -5.45 -18.63
N ALA A 237 -16.55 -5.70 -19.50
CA ALA A 237 -15.39 -4.81 -19.65
C ALA A 237 -15.77 -3.39 -20.09
N SER A 238 -16.79 -3.25 -20.98
CA SER A 238 -17.28 -1.94 -21.44
C SER A 238 -18.00 -1.18 -20.33
N GLY A 239 -18.93 -1.86 -19.65
CA GLY A 239 -19.67 -1.30 -18.53
C GLY A 239 -18.76 -0.93 -17.35
N LEU A 240 -17.67 -1.69 -17.13
CA LEU A 240 -16.67 -1.37 -16.14
C LEU A 240 -15.94 -0.05 -16.47
N ALA A 241 -15.54 0.16 -17.73
CA ALA A 241 -14.90 1.39 -18.17
C ALA A 241 -15.82 2.61 -18.03
N GLU A 242 -17.09 2.48 -18.41
CA GLU A 242 -18.09 3.54 -18.22
C GLU A 242 -18.31 3.87 -16.75
N SER A 243 -18.48 2.86 -15.90
CA SER A 243 -18.68 3.01 -14.46
C SER A 243 -17.48 3.66 -13.78
N TYR A 244 -16.26 3.31 -14.21
CA TYR A 244 -15.03 3.91 -13.74
C TYR A 244 -14.97 5.41 -14.06
N ASN A 245 -15.23 5.79 -15.33
CA ASN A 245 -15.23 7.18 -15.74
C ASN A 245 -16.32 8.01 -15.05
N GLN A 246 -17.47 7.42 -14.75
CA GLN A 246 -18.53 8.08 -13.98
C GLN A 246 -18.13 8.29 -12.52
N ALA A 247 -17.48 7.29 -11.90
CA ALA A 247 -17.04 7.37 -10.52
C ALA A 247 -15.85 8.33 -10.34
N PHE A 248 -14.98 8.43 -11.34
CA PHE A 248 -13.72 9.19 -11.28
C PHE A 248 -13.54 10.09 -12.51
N PRO A 249 -14.40 11.11 -12.70
CA PRO A 249 -14.36 11.97 -13.90
C PRO A 249 -13.07 12.80 -14.04
N GLN A 250 -12.34 13.01 -12.95
CA GLN A 250 -11.05 13.70 -12.90
C GLN A 250 -9.90 12.76 -12.44
N GLY A 251 -10.15 11.45 -12.47
CA GLY A 251 -9.28 10.46 -11.88
C GLY A 251 -9.58 10.20 -10.39
N PRO A 252 -9.07 9.11 -9.81
CA PRO A 252 -9.42 8.70 -8.44
C PRO A 252 -8.80 9.57 -7.34
N GLY A 253 -7.83 10.44 -7.66
CA GLY A 253 -7.14 11.28 -6.69
C GLY A 253 -6.11 10.55 -5.81
N VAL A 254 -5.96 9.23 -6.00
CA VAL A 254 -5.07 8.34 -5.23
C VAL A 254 -4.45 7.25 -6.10
#